data_c7756c7578c642c8df0eb2b868a99a17
#
_entry.id   c7756c7578c642c8df0eb2b868a99a17
#
_cell.length_a   1.000
_cell.length_b   1.000
_cell.length_c   1.000
_cell.angle_alpha   90.00
_cell.angle_beta   90.00
_cell.angle_gamma   90.00
#
_symmetry.space_group_name_H-M   'P 1'
#
loop_
_entity.id
_entity.type
_entity.pdbx_description
1 polymer ?
#
loop_
_entity_poly.entity_id
_entity_poly.type
_entity_poly.pdbx_seq_one_letter_code
_entity_poly.pdbx_strand_id
1 'polypeptide(L)'
;MKFCQSCGMPLTSDILGTNADGSPNEDYCIYCYKDGRFTQDMTMEQMIDHCARFTDEINKNSGQNLTVEQMKEQMRRFFPHLKRWKQYSDYDLIYKAEALLAECATVTIASVNSDGFPRPVPMAKGDTQGCGIIWMATGADSVKVADFKRNPKAGLCYDKGGASVCLRGTVEIIDDDDIRREKWQDWYINHFPGGAADPNYVLLRFVGTEATIWIDHEFAHIQI
;
A
#
# COMPACT_ATOMS: atom_id res chain seq x y z
N MET A 1 -4.40 -8.63 28.65
CA MET A 1 -3.26 -7.76 29.04
C MET A 1 -3.08 -6.75 27.94
N LYS A 2 -2.94 -5.44 28.25
CA LYS A 2 -2.64 -4.41 27.24
C LYS A 2 -1.12 -4.29 27.06
N PHE A 3 -0.68 -3.91 25.89
CA PHE A 3 0.74 -3.70 25.55
C PHE A 3 0.96 -2.27 25.04
N CYS A 4 2.12 -1.72 25.33
CA CYS A 4 2.53 -0.42 24.80
C CYS A 4 2.56 -0.44 23.27
N GLN A 5 1.81 0.46 22.67
CA GLN A 5 1.65 0.59 21.21
C GLN A 5 2.88 1.23 20.50
N SER A 6 4.02 1.25 21.19
CA SER A 6 5.31 1.71 20.66
C SER A 6 6.42 0.65 20.84
N CYS A 7 6.64 0.12 22.04
CA CYS A 7 7.72 -0.83 22.32
C CYS A 7 7.23 -2.25 22.65
N GLY A 8 5.92 -2.47 22.69
CA GLY A 8 5.35 -3.81 22.93
C GLY A 8 5.43 -4.32 24.38
N MET A 9 5.97 -3.55 25.34
CA MET A 9 6.02 -3.99 26.73
C MET A 9 4.61 -4.08 27.34
N PRO A 10 4.33 -5.01 28.27
CA PRO A 10 3.07 -5.05 29.00
C PRO A 10 2.80 -3.74 29.74
N LEU A 11 1.56 -3.25 29.70
CA LEU A 11 1.14 -2.04 30.41
C LEU A 11 0.51 -2.40 31.74
N THR A 12 1.03 -1.78 32.81
CA THR A 12 0.45 -1.77 34.16
C THR A 12 0.10 -0.32 34.52
N SER A 13 -0.75 -0.13 35.52
CA SER A 13 -1.25 1.21 35.89
C SER A 13 -0.16 2.19 36.31
N ASP A 14 0.97 1.70 36.82
CA ASP A 14 2.11 2.47 37.33
C ASP A 14 3.09 2.93 36.25
N ILE A 15 2.98 2.38 35.02
CA ILE A 15 3.88 2.71 33.89
C ILE A 15 3.14 3.30 32.70
N LEU A 16 1.88 3.71 32.85
CA LEU A 16 1.16 4.40 31.77
C LEU A 16 1.81 5.74 31.47
N GLY A 17 1.88 6.07 30.19
CA GLY A 17 2.26 7.40 29.71
C GLY A 17 1.22 8.46 30.10
N THR A 18 1.47 9.71 29.74
CA THR A 18 0.55 10.82 30.02
C THR A 18 0.16 11.58 28.77
N ASN A 19 -1.12 11.96 28.69
CA ASN A 19 -1.64 12.89 27.69
C ASN A 19 -1.22 14.33 28.01
N ALA A 20 -1.45 15.27 27.09
CA ALA A 20 -1.11 16.69 27.25
C ALA A 20 -1.84 17.36 28.44
N ASP A 21 -3.00 16.84 28.82
CA ASP A 21 -3.79 17.29 29.96
C ASP A 21 -3.38 16.63 31.30
N GLY A 22 -2.34 15.78 31.29
CA GLY A 22 -1.86 15.03 32.43
C GLY A 22 -2.63 13.74 32.74
N SER A 23 -3.70 13.43 32.01
CA SER A 23 -4.43 12.17 32.16
C SER A 23 -3.59 10.96 31.73
N PRO A 24 -3.81 9.75 32.30
CA PRO A 24 -3.12 8.55 31.87
C PRO A 24 -3.38 8.21 30.39
N ASN A 25 -2.34 7.83 29.68
CA ASN A 25 -2.46 7.31 28.30
C ASN A 25 -2.48 5.78 28.35
N GLU A 26 -3.57 5.17 27.89
CA GLU A 26 -3.75 3.71 27.93
C GLU A 26 -3.10 2.95 26.76
N ASP A 27 -2.55 3.67 25.78
CA ASP A 27 -1.91 3.07 24.60
C ASP A 27 -0.38 2.96 24.75
N TYR A 28 0.24 3.83 25.55
CA TYR A 28 1.70 3.93 25.61
C TYR A 28 2.21 3.92 27.05
N CYS A 29 3.42 3.37 27.22
CA CYS A 29 4.11 3.45 28.51
C CYS A 29 4.81 4.82 28.70
N ILE A 30 5.11 5.16 29.95
CA ILE A 30 5.78 6.42 30.34
C ILE A 30 7.16 6.61 29.67
N TYR A 31 7.82 5.52 29.29
CA TYR A 31 9.12 5.56 28.60
C TYR A 31 8.99 5.92 27.12
N CYS A 32 7.83 5.67 26.53
CA CYS A 32 7.57 5.95 25.11
C CYS A 32 6.78 7.23 24.88
N TYR A 33 5.88 7.60 25.84
CA TYR A 33 4.94 8.71 25.62
C TYR A 33 4.70 9.46 26.93
N LYS A 34 4.92 10.78 26.89
CA LYS A 34 4.77 11.65 28.05
C LYS A 34 4.31 13.03 27.62
N ASP A 35 3.41 13.64 28.39
CA ASP A 35 2.91 15.00 28.17
C ASP A 35 2.37 15.23 26.75
N GLY A 36 1.66 14.21 26.20
CA GLY A 36 1.02 14.28 24.89
C GLY A 36 1.95 14.06 23.70
N ARG A 37 3.19 13.60 23.91
CA ARG A 37 4.18 13.41 22.82
C ARG A 37 5.08 12.20 23.05
N PHE A 38 5.64 11.67 21.98
CA PHE A 38 6.67 10.64 22.09
C PHE A 38 7.93 11.21 22.74
N THR A 39 8.50 10.45 23.69
CA THR A 39 9.70 10.84 24.44
C THR A 39 10.96 10.84 23.58
N GLN A 40 10.94 10.11 22.47
CA GLN A 40 12.08 9.95 21.55
C GLN A 40 11.58 9.93 20.10
N ASP A 41 12.25 10.70 19.26
CA ASP A 41 12.10 10.64 17.80
C ASP A 41 13.06 9.59 17.25
N MET A 42 12.52 8.42 16.89
CA MET A 42 13.31 7.28 16.41
C MET A 42 12.51 6.48 15.38
N THR A 43 13.22 5.79 14.50
CA THR A 43 12.65 4.85 13.56
C THR A 43 12.23 3.55 14.25
N MET A 44 11.42 2.72 13.58
CA MET A 44 11.02 1.41 14.09
C MET A 44 12.25 0.51 14.34
N GLU A 45 13.24 0.48 13.43
CA GLU A 45 14.47 -0.31 13.60
C GLU A 45 15.30 0.17 14.80
N GLN A 46 15.39 1.48 15.03
CA GLN A 46 16.06 2.01 16.22
C GLN A 46 15.34 1.60 17.50
N MET A 47 14.00 1.53 17.49
CA MET A 47 13.23 1.03 18.63
C MET A 47 13.46 -0.47 18.82
N ILE A 48 13.51 -1.26 17.76
CA ILE A 48 13.84 -2.70 17.81
C ILE A 48 15.23 -2.90 18.42
N ASP A 49 16.22 -2.17 17.95
CA ASP A 49 17.59 -2.22 18.49
C ASP A 49 17.64 -1.83 19.96
N HIS A 50 16.86 -0.84 20.35
CA HIS A 50 16.75 -0.43 21.75
C HIS A 50 16.12 -1.53 22.63
N CYS A 51 14.98 -2.08 22.21
CA CYS A 51 14.26 -3.12 22.96
C CYS A 51 15.04 -4.45 23.01
N ALA A 52 15.78 -4.80 21.97
CA ALA A 52 16.58 -6.02 21.90
C ALA A 52 17.72 -6.08 22.94
N ARG A 53 18.11 -4.95 23.53
CA ARG A 53 19.08 -4.90 24.65
C ARG A 53 18.54 -5.56 25.91
N PHE A 54 17.22 -5.72 26.02
CA PHE A 54 16.52 -6.33 27.14
C PHE A 54 16.12 -7.79 26.87
N THR A 55 16.74 -8.45 25.87
CA THR A 55 16.40 -9.82 25.47
C THR A 55 16.44 -10.79 26.65
N ASP A 56 17.44 -10.72 27.50
CA ASP A 56 17.57 -11.64 28.66
C ASP A 56 16.42 -11.47 29.65
N GLU A 57 16.01 -10.21 29.89
CA GLU A 57 14.88 -9.90 30.78
C GLU A 57 13.54 -10.34 30.17
N ILE A 58 13.37 -10.11 28.86
CA ILE A 58 12.17 -10.56 28.12
C ILE A 58 12.08 -12.08 28.15
N ASN A 59 13.17 -12.79 27.87
CA ASN A 59 13.24 -14.25 27.93
C ASN A 59 12.83 -14.77 29.30
N LYS A 60 13.40 -14.20 30.37
CA LYS A 60 13.09 -14.59 31.75
C LYS A 60 11.60 -14.40 32.07
N ASN A 61 10.99 -13.29 31.63
CA ASN A 61 9.61 -12.96 31.93
C ASN A 61 8.61 -13.73 31.07
N SER A 62 8.98 -14.10 29.84
CA SER A 62 8.12 -14.83 28.89
C SER A 62 8.33 -16.33 28.87
N GLY A 63 9.37 -16.84 29.56
CA GLY A 63 9.76 -18.25 29.49
C GLY A 63 10.40 -18.66 28.15
N GLN A 64 10.78 -17.70 27.32
CA GLN A 64 11.44 -17.93 26.03
C GLN A 64 12.97 -18.02 26.22
N ASN A 65 13.66 -18.49 25.20
CA ASN A 65 15.13 -18.53 25.17
C ASN A 65 15.63 -18.12 23.77
N LEU A 66 15.33 -16.88 23.38
CA LEU A 66 15.69 -16.33 22.10
C LEU A 66 17.06 -15.64 22.17
N THR A 67 17.83 -15.75 21.08
CA THR A 67 19.00 -14.89 20.88
C THR A 67 18.56 -13.46 20.57
N VAL A 68 19.48 -12.49 20.70
CA VAL A 68 19.19 -11.08 20.35
C VAL A 68 18.68 -10.94 18.91
N GLU A 69 19.27 -11.67 17.95
CA GLU A 69 18.85 -11.61 16.54
C GLU A 69 17.46 -12.24 16.33
N GLN A 70 17.17 -13.35 17.01
CA GLN A 70 15.82 -13.95 16.98
C GLN A 70 14.78 -13.03 17.61
N MET A 71 15.14 -12.34 18.68
CA MET A 71 14.27 -11.34 19.33
C MET A 71 13.99 -10.16 18.38
N LYS A 72 15.02 -9.63 17.71
CA LYS A 72 14.84 -8.56 16.70
C LYS A 72 13.93 -9.02 15.58
N GLU A 73 14.11 -10.23 15.06
CA GLU A 73 13.26 -10.76 14.00
C GLU A 73 11.80 -10.90 14.45
N GLN A 74 11.57 -11.36 15.69
CA GLN A 74 10.23 -11.40 16.27
C GLN A 74 9.62 -9.99 16.39
N MET A 75 10.42 -9.01 16.83
CA MET A 75 9.98 -7.61 16.91
C MET A 75 9.68 -7.00 15.55
N ARG A 76 10.47 -7.29 14.49
CA ARG A 76 10.19 -6.83 13.11
C ARG A 76 8.85 -7.33 12.59
N ARG A 77 8.41 -8.53 12.99
CA ARG A 77 7.09 -9.07 12.65
C ARG A 77 5.97 -8.48 13.49
N PHE A 78 6.24 -8.12 14.74
CA PHE A 78 5.23 -7.65 15.68
C PHE A 78 5.02 -6.12 15.65
N PHE A 79 6.08 -5.32 15.57
CA PHE A 79 6.02 -3.86 15.70
C PHE A 79 5.16 -3.18 14.62
N PRO A 80 5.13 -3.62 13.35
CA PRO A 80 4.23 -3.04 12.35
C PRO A 80 2.75 -3.04 12.75
N HIS A 81 2.33 -3.94 13.63
CA HIS A 81 0.95 -4.00 14.15
C HIS A 81 0.67 -3.01 15.30
N LEU A 82 1.70 -2.36 15.85
CA LEU A 82 1.55 -1.36 16.90
C LEU A 82 1.18 0.01 16.33
N LYS A 83 0.31 0.77 17.01
CA LYS A 83 -0.22 2.06 16.53
C LYS A 83 0.85 3.05 16.06
N ARG A 84 1.99 3.13 16.79
CA ARG A 84 3.08 4.04 16.44
C ARG A 84 3.70 3.71 15.09
N TRP A 85 3.78 2.43 14.72
CA TRP A 85 4.54 1.94 13.58
C TRP A 85 3.65 1.54 12.39
N LYS A 86 2.34 1.58 12.55
CA LYS A 86 1.40 1.17 11.51
C LYS A 86 1.64 1.89 10.18
N GLN A 87 1.96 3.18 10.21
CA GLN A 87 2.29 3.94 9.00
C GLN A 87 3.54 3.40 8.28
N TYR A 88 4.53 2.84 9.00
CA TYR A 88 5.73 2.24 8.39
C TYR A 88 5.41 0.92 7.70
N SER A 89 4.50 0.12 8.27
CA SER A 89 3.96 -1.08 7.61
C SER A 89 3.24 -0.71 6.30
N ASP A 90 2.43 0.34 6.32
CA ASP A 90 1.73 0.81 5.14
C ASP A 90 2.71 1.28 4.05
N TYR A 91 3.78 2.01 4.40
CA TYR A 91 4.83 2.43 3.46
C TYR A 91 5.60 1.24 2.87
N ASP A 92 5.98 0.26 3.68
CA ASP A 92 6.66 -0.95 3.21
C ASP A 92 5.78 -1.75 2.25
N LEU A 93 4.49 -1.91 2.57
CA LEU A 93 3.53 -2.59 1.70
C LEU A 93 3.26 -1.83 0.41
N ILE A 94 3.19 -0.50 0.44
CA ILE A 94 3.07 0.34 -0.76
C ILE A 94 4.31 0.17 -1.66
N TYR A 95 5.52 0.18 -1.08
CA TYR A 95 6.76 -0.05 -1.83
C TYR A 95 6.81 -1.45 -2.46
N LYS A 96 6.42 -2.50 -1.71
CA LYS A 96 6.30 -3.86 -2.23
C LYS A 96 5.24 -3.98 -3.32
N ALA A 97 4.11 -3.29 -3.18
CA ALA A 97 3.06 -3.23 -4.19
C ALA A 97 3.56 -2.56 -5.49
N GLU A 98 4.36 -1.50 -5.39
CA GLU A 98 5.00 -0.86 -6.54
C GLU A 98 6.00 -1.79 -7.23
N ALA A 99 6.84 -2.50 -6.47
CA ALA A 99 7.76 -3.50 -6.99
C ALA A 99 7.03 -4.65 -7.69
N LEU A 100 5.93 -5.15 -7.11
CA LEU A 100 5.08 -6.16 -7.74
C LEU A 100 4.49 -5.64 -9.06
N LEU A 101 3.96 -4.41 -9.07
CA LEU A 101 3.42 -3.79 -10.28
C LEU A 101 4.48 -3.69 -11.38
N ALA A 102 5.72 -3.34 -11.04
CA ALA A 102 6.82 -3.26 -12.00
C ALA A 102 7.07 -4.60 -12.72
N GLU A 103 6.89 -5.71 -12.01
CA GLU A 103 7.06 -7.06 -12.55
C GLU A 103 5.87 -7.58 -13.37
N CYS A 104 4.70 -6.93 -13.31
CA CYS A 104 3.51 -7.32 -14.04
C CYS A 104 3.53 -6.69 -15.44
N ALA A 105 3.43 -7.49 -16.49
CA ALA A 105 3.27 -6.99 -17.86
C ALA A 105 1.82 -6.57 -18.16
N THR A 106 0.87 -7.16 -17.44
CA THR A 106 -0.57 -6.91 -17.60
C THR A 106 -1.20 -6.61 -16.26
N VAL A 107 -2.31 -5.88 -16.30
CA VAL A 107 -3.20 -5.62 -15.18
C VAL A 107 -4.64 -5.96 -15.58
N THR A 108 -5.49 -6.32 -14.63
CA THR A 108 -6.92 -6.51 -14.89
C THR A 108 -7.69 -5.29 -14.41
N ILE A 109 -8.30 -4.56 -15.34
CA ILE A 109 -9.16 -3.41 -15.00
C ILE A 109 -10.63 -3.79 -15.17
N ALA A 110 -11.49 -3.34 -14.27
CA ALA A 110 -12.92 -3.55 -14.32
C ALA A 110 -13.65 -2.20 -14.44
N SER A 111 -14.38 -2.01 -15.57
CA SER A 111 -15.40 -0.97 -15.70
C SER A 111 -16.74 -1.45 -15.14
N VAL A 112 -17.69 -0.52 -14.94
CA VAL A 112 -19.07 -0.85 -14.59
C VAL A 112 -19.96 -0.61 -15.81
N ASN A 113 -20.63 -1.65 -16.29
CA ASN A 113 -21.50 -1.56 -17.48
C ASN A 113 -22.82 -0.81 -17.18
N SER A 114 -23.68 -0.63 -18.20
CA SER A 114 -24.99 0.03 -18.07
C SER A 114 -25.92 -0.64 -17.06
N ASP A 115 -25.77 -1.95 -16.85
CA ASP A 115 -26.62 -2.75 -15.98
C ASP A 115 -26.07 -2.85 -14.55
N GLY A 116 -24.95 -2.14 -14.26
CA GLY A 116 -24.32 -2.11 -12.95
C GLY A 116 -23.35 -3.27 -12.67
N PHE A 117 -23.09 -4.14 -13.64
CA PHE A 117 -22.16 -5.26 -13.47
C PHE A 117 -20.71 -4.82 -13.72
N PRO A 118 -19.74 -5.30 -12.89
CA PRO A 118 -18.33 -5.13 -13.20
C PRO A 118 -17.93 -5.96 -14.43
N ARG A 119 -17.12 -5.33 -15.29
CA ARG A 119 -16.58 -5.96 -16.52
C ARG A 119 -15.06 -5.98 -16.43
N PRO A 120 -14.46 -7.02 -15.86
CA PRO A 120 -13.01 -7.17 -15.79
C PRO A 120 -12.43 -7.55 -17.15
N VAL A 121 -11.34 -6.89 -17.54
CA VAL A 121 -10.57 -7.20 -18.76
C VAL A 121 -9.07 -7.07 -18.48
N PRO A 122 -8.24 -8.01 -18.94
CA PRO A 122 -6.79 -7.85 -18.90
C PRO A 122 -6.36 -6.78 -19.92
N MET A 123 -5.41 -5.95 -19.51
CA MET A 123 -4.80 -4.93 -20.36
C MET A 123 -3.29 -4.93 -20.19
N ALA A 124 -2.57 -4.69 -21.29
CA ALA A 124 -1.16 -4.41 -21.18
C ALA A 124 -0.95 -3.13 -20.38
N LYS A 125 -0.05 -3.22 -19.42
CA LYS A 125 0.36 -2.08 -18.61
C LYS A 125 1.27 -1.17 -19.43
N GLY A 126 0.98 0.11 -19.44
CA GLY A 126 1.87 1.16 -19.94
C GLY A 126 2.77 1.69 -18.80
N ASP A 127 2.86 3.01 -18.73
CA ASP A 127 3.61 3.71 -17.69
C ASP A 127 2.91 3.62 -16.31
N THR A 128 3.67 3.79 -15.24
CA THR A 128 3.16 3.75 -13.87
C THR A 128 3.80 4.83 -12.99
N GLN A 129 3.07 5.27 -11.97
CA GLN A 129 3.60 6.16 -10.94
C GLN A 129 3.12 5.66 -9.57
N GLY A 130 4.08 5.21 -8.74
CA GLY A 130 3.76 4.48 -7.52
C GLY A 130 2.98 3.19 -7.81
N CYS A 131 2.30 2.66 -6.80
CA CYS A 131 1.48 1.45 -6.95
C CYS A 131 0.06 1.73 -7.49
N GLY A 132 -0.38 2.98 -7.55
CA GLY A 132 -1.78 3.35 -7.78
C GLY A 132 -2.08 4.14 -9.06
N ILE A 133 -1.10 4.70 -9.78
CA ILE A 133 -1.34 5.38 -11.05
C ILE A 133 -0.81 4.51 -12.19
N ILE A 134 -1.72 4.09 -13.08
CA ILE A 134 -1.42 3.14 -14.14
C ILE A 134 -2.00 3.64 -15.46
N TRP A 135 -1.14 3.73 -16.47
CA TRP A 135 -1.50 4.14 -17.81
C TRP A 135 -1.71 2.92 -18.72
N MET A 136 -2.71 2.97 -19.60
CA MET A 136 -3.07 1.88 -20.49
C MET A 136 -3.60 2.43 -21.81
N ALA A 137 -3.26 1.77 -22.93
CA ALA A 137 -3.79 2.11 -24.25
C ALA A 137 -4.94 1.19 -24.64
N THR A 138 -5.96 1.74 -25.32
CA THR A 138 -7.10 0.96 -25.86
C THR A 138 -7.70 1.62 -27.09
N GLY A 139 -8.52 0.87 -27.84
CA GLY A 139 -9.27 1.42 -28.98
C GLY A 139 -10.45 2.29 -28.52
N ALA A 140 -10.70 3.37 -29.28
CA ALA A 140 -11.79 4.32 -29.02
C ALA A 140 -13.18 3.66 -29.07
N ASP A 141 -13.33 2.62 -29.87
CA ASP A 141 -14.55 1.81 -30.04
C ASP A 141 -14.74 0.75 -28.96
N SER A 142 -13.78 0.60 -28.04
CA SER A 142 -13.87 -0.43 -27.01
C SER A 142 -15.00 -0.14 -26.02
N VAL A 143 -15.72 -1.19 -25.63
CA VAL A 143 -16.85 -1.10 -24.69
C VAL A 143 -16.46 -0.41 -23.36
N LYS A 144 -15.23 -0.66 -22.87
CA LYS A 144 -14.74 -0.05 -21.65
C LYS A 144 -14.61 1.48 -21.73
N VAL A 145 -14.30 2.04 -22.92
CA VAL A 145 -14.27 3.50 -23.13
C VAL A 145 -15.68 4.09 -22.97
N ALA A 146 -16.69 3.43 -23.57
CA ALA A 146 -18.09 3.84 -23.37
C ALA A 146 -18.53 3.72 -21.91
N ASP A 147 -18.10 2.68 -21.20
CA ASP A 147 -18.39 2.50 -19.79
C ASP A 147 -17.74 3.61 -18.96
N PHE A 148 -16.46 3.93 -19.15
CA PHE A 148 -15.74 4.97 -18.41
C PHE A 148 -16.24 6.40 -18.70
N LYS A 149 -16.70 6.68 -19.93
CA LYS A 149 -17.39 7.94 -20.25
C LYS A 149 -18.65 8.13 -19.42
N ARG A 150 -19.36 7.04 -19.11
CA ARG A 150 -20.59 7.06 -18.32
C ARG A 150 -20.31 7.04 -16.82
N ASN A 151 -19.36 6.20 -16.39
CA ASN A 151 -19.02 6.02 -14.98
C ASN A 151 -17.50 5.78 -14.85
N PRO A 152 -16.72 6.77 -14.37
CA PRO A 152 -15.28 6.66 -14.26
C PRO A 152 -14.79 5.71 -13.16
N LYS A 153 -15.67 5.23 -12.27
CA LYS A 153 -15.30 4.32 -11.19
C LYS A 153 -14.80 2.99 -11.75
N ALA A 154 -13.68 2.52 -11.20
CA ALA A 154 -13.02 1.31 -11.65
C ALA A 154 -12.41 0.52 -10.48
N GLY A 155 -12.31 -0.79 -10.66
CA GLY A 155 -11.41 -1.65 -9.94
C GLY A 155 -10.22 -2.02 -10.83
N LEU A 156 -9.03 -2.17 -10.25
CA LEU A 156 -7.88 -2.66 -10.98
C LEU A 156 -7.10 -3.64 -10.11
N CYS A 157 -6.70 -4.78 -10.68
CA CYS A 157 -5.91 -5.77 -9.98
C CYS A 157 -4.66 -6.13 -10.76
N TYR A 158 -3.58 -6.40 -10.03
CA TYR A 158 -2.38 -7.03 -10.54
C TYR A 158 -1.86 -8.05 -9.54
N ASP A 159 -1.29 -9.13 -10.05
CA ASP A 159 -0.84 -10.25 -9.23
C ASP A 159 0.34 -10.97 -9.88
N LYS A 160 1.18 -11.55 -9.06
CA LYS A 160 2.28 -12.42 -9.47
C LYS A 160 2.77 -13.27 -8.30
N GLY A 161 3.00 -14.57 -8.55
CA GLY A 161 3.67 -15.44 -7.57
C GLY A 161 2.92 -15.65 -6.26
N GLY A 162 1.58 -15.46 -6.24
CA GLY A 162 0.76 -15.57 -5.04
C GLY A 162 0.59 -14.25 -4.26
N ALA A 163 1.33 -13.20 -4.62
CA ALA A 163 1.09 -11.84 -4.15
C ALA A 163 0.04 -11.15 -5.05
N SER A 164 -0.79 -10.29 -4.49
CA SER A 164 -1.81 -9.56 -5.23
C SER A 164 -2.12 -8.19 -4.64
N VAL A 165 -2.49 -7.27 -5.51
CA VAL A 165 -2.98 -5.94 -5.15
C VAL A 165 -4.25 -5.65 -5.92
N CYS A 166 -5.32 -5.29 -5.19
CA CYS A 166 -6.58 -4.86 -5.76
C CYS A 166 -6.82 -3.40 -5.39
N LEU A 167 -6.98 -2.56 -6.40
CA LEU A 167 -7.17 -1.12 -6.27
C LEU A 167 -8.62 -0.73 -6.52
N ARG A 168 -9.12 0.26 -5.80
CA ARG A 168 -10.31 1.02 -6.14
C ARG A 168 -9.90 2.43 -6.53
N GLY A 169 -10.54 2.97 -7.57
CA GLY A 169 -10.17 4.28 -8.07
C GLY A 169 -11.06 4.75 -9.21
N THR A 170 -10.54 5.65 -10.01
CA THR A 170 -11.21 6.22 -11.18
C THR A 170 -10.32 6.15 -12.41
N VAL A 171 -10.95 6.14 -13.58
CA VAL A 171 -10.28 6.22 -14.88
C VAL A 171 -10.56 7.58 -15.50
N GLU A 172 -9.50 8.24 -15.92
CA GLU A 172 -9.53 9.41 -16.79
C GLU A 172 -9.24 8.97 -18.24
N ILE A 173 -10.06 9.45 -19.17
CA ILE A 173 -9.80 9.30 -20.61
C ILE A 173 -9.03 10.52 -21.05
N ILE A 174 -7.81 10.33 -21.54
CA ILE A 174 -6.90 11.41 -21.93
C ILE A 174 -7.08 11.71 -23.41
N ASP A 175 -7.51 12.91 -23.71
CA ASP A 175 -7.66 13.47 -25.06
C ASP A 175 -6.62 14.56 -25.39
N ASP A 176 -5.73 14.88 -24.45
CA ASP A 176 -4.61 15.79 -24.63
C ASP A 176 -3.52 15.13 -25.51
N ASP A 177 -3.27 15.74 -26.67
CA ASP A 177 -2.34 15.22 -27.67
C ASP A 177 -0.87 15.24 -27.22
N ASP A 178 -0.47 16.16 -26.34
CA ASP A 178 0.89 16.22 -25.80
C ASP A 178 1.12 15.07 -24.83
N ILE A 179 0.17 14.82 -23.95
CA ILE A 179 0.22 13.68 -23.02
C ILE A 179 0.17 12.35 -23.80
N ARG A 180 -0.69 12.25 -24.82
CA ARG A 180 -0.78 11.04 -25.65
C ARG A 180 0.54 10.75 -26.35
N ARG A 181 1.26 11.77 -26.84
CA ARG A 181 2.59 11.62 -27.43
C ARG A 181 3.65 11.26 -26.40
N GLU A 182 3.64 11.89 -25.23
CA GLU A 182 4.58 11.60 -24.14
C GLU A 182 4.47 10.14 -23.66
N LYS A 183 3.24 9.64 -23.53
CA LYS A 183 2.96 8.28 -23.01
C LYS A 183 2.92 7.22 -24.11
N TRP A 184 3.21 7.58 -25.37
CA TRP A 184 3.31 6.63 -26.48
C TRP A 184 4.43 5.63 -26.24
N GLN A 185 4.14 4.34 -26.52
CA GLN A 185 5.14 3.28 -26.50
C GLN A 185 5.26 2.67 -27.91
N ASP A 186 6.47 2.38 -28.37
CA ASP A 186 6.74 1.94 -29.75
C ASP A 186 5.94 0.71 -30.17
N TRP A 187 5.71 -0.22 -29.25
CA TRP A 187 4.93 -1.43 -29.55
C TRP A 187 3.44 -1.16 -29.77
N TYR A 188 2.90 0.02 -29.36
CA TYR A 188 1.52 0.41 -29.64
C TYR A 188 1.24 0.52 -31.14
N ILE A 189 2.28 0.73 -31.98
CA ILE A 189 2.14 0.79 -33.47
C ILE A 189 1.48 -0.45 -34.04
N ASN A 190 1.60 -1.61 -33.37
CA ASN A 190 0.97 -2.86 -33.82
C ASN A 190 -0.58 -2.82 -33.72
N HIS A 191 -1.11 -1.90 -32.89
CA HIS A 191 -2.55 -1.74 -32.66
C HIS A 191 -3.07 -0.42 -33.20
N PHE A 192 -2.21 0.60 -33.32
CA PHE A 192 -2.55 1.96 -33.76
C PHE A 192 -1.56 2.39 -34.86
N PRO A 193 -1.79 1.96 -36.12
CA PRO A 193 -0.86 2.23 -37.20
C PRO A 193 -0.62 3.72 -37.51
N GLY A 194 -1.55 4.60 -37.12
CA GLY A 194 -1.42 6.06 -37.21
C GLY A 194 -0.52 6.69 -36.15
N GLY A 195 0.12 5.86 -35.28
CA GLY A 195 0.97 6.35 -34.18
C GLY A 195 0.18 7.01 -33.04
N ALA A 196 0.82 7.90 -32.31
CA ALA A 196 0.18 8.63 -31.21
C ALA A 196 -0.99 9.54 -31.66
N ALA A 197 -1.04 9.88 -32.94
CA ALA A 197 -2.13 10.66 -33.55
C ALA A 197 -3.26 9.79 -34.13
N ASP A 198 -3.18 8.46 -33.98
CA ASP A 198 -4.22 7.56 -34.47
C ASP A 198 -5.56 7.88 -33.79
N PRO A 199 -6.66 8.13 -34.56
CA PRO A 199 -7.94 8.48 -33.96
C PRO A 199 -8.56 7.34 -33.13
N ASN A 200 -8.11 6.10 -33.31
CA ASN A 200 -8.53 4.97 -32.52
C ASN A 200 -7.68 4.77 -31.24
N TYR A 201 -6.53 5.45 -31.13
CA TYR A 201 -5.71 5.40 -29.91
C TYR A 201 -6.32 6.22 -28.79
N VAL A 202 -6.76 5.58 -27.73
CA VAL A 202 -7.24 6.20 -26.48
C VAL A 202 -6.29 5.83 -25.35
N LEU A 203 -5.85 6.83 -24.61
CA LEU A 203 -5.04 6.66 -23.42
C LEU A 203 -5.93 6.75 -22.18
N LEU A 204 -5.86 5.74 -21.34
CA LEU A 204 -6.55 5.68 -20.05
C LEU A 204 -5.52 5.90 -18.93
N ARG A 205 -5.86 6.75 -17.98
CA ARG A 205 -5.14 6.92 -16.71
C ARG A 205 -6.01 6.43 -15.58
N PHE A 206 -5.64 5.32 -14.94
CA PHE A 206 -6.25 4.87 -13.70
C PHE A 206 -5.57 5.59 -12.52
N VAL A 207 -6.39 6.10 -11.60
CA VAL A 207 -5.95 6.73 -10.34
C VAL A 207 -6.59 5.99 -9.19
N GLY A 208 -5.78 5.21 -8.48
CA GLY A 208 -6.19 4.49 -7.27
C GLY A 208 -6.34 5.43 -6.08
N THR A 209 -7.27 5.12 -5.22
CA THR A 209 -7.51 5.84 -3.95
C THR A 209 -7.40 4.92 -2.75
N GLU A 210 -7.56 3.62 -2.96
CA GLU A 210 -7.56 2.60 -1.92
C GLU A 210 -6.97 1.30 -2.49
N ALA A 211 -6.13 0.65 -1.73
CA ALA A 211 -5.51 -0.63 -2.06
C ALA A 211 -5.88 -1.71 -1.05
N THR A 212 -6.22 -2.90 -1.54
CA THR A 212 -6.22 -4.15 -0.79
C THR A 212 -5.00 -4.93 -1.22
N ILE A 213 -4.08 -5.19 -0.31
CA ILE A 213 -2.77 -5.78 -0.56
C ILE A 213 -2.67 -7.14 0.14
N TRP A 214 -2.18 -8.15 -0.57
CA TRP A 214 -1.74 -9.42 -0.04
C TRP A 214 -0.34 -9.71 -0.57
N ILE A 215 0.68 -9.48 0.25
CA ILE A 215 2.10 -9.67 -0.09
C ILE A 215 2.81 -10.23 1.14
N ASP A 216 3.68 -11.24 0.97
CA ASP A 216 4.50 -11.85 2.03
C ASP A 216 3.67 -12.36 3.22
N HIS A 217 2.45 -12.89 2.96
CA HIS A 217 1.49 -13.33 3.98
C HIS A 217 0.93 -12.19 4.85
N GLU A 218 1.13 -10.94 4.44
CA GLU A 218 0.51 -9.77 5.07
C GLU A 218 -0.72 -9.31 4.27
N PHE A 219 -1.79 -9.00 4.99
CA PHE A 219 -3.03 -8.47 4.41
C PHE A 219 -3.31 -7.08 4.96
N ALA A 220 -3.51 -6.11 4.06
CA ALA A 220 -3.81 -4.75 4.46
C ALA A 220 -4.84 -4.06 3.55
N HIS A 221 -5.57 -3.10 4.12
CA HIS A 221 -6.35 -2.10 3.39
C HIS A 221 -5.72 -0.73 3.66
N ILE A 222 -5.28 -0.04 2.61
CA ILE A 222 -4.50 1.19 2.70
C ILE A 222 -5.12 2.25 1.80
N GLN A 223 -5.18 3.49 2.28
CA GLN A 223 -5.44 4.67 1.43
C GLN A 223 -4.15 5.06 0.72
N ILE A 224 -4.21 5.31 -0.58
CA ILE A 224 -3.05 5.60 -1.44
C ILE A 224 -3.21 6.92 -2.20
#